data_9154c37559597f75b795294b96f22f66
#
_entry.id   9154c37559597f75b795294b96f22f66
#
_cell.length_a   1.000
_cell.length_b   1.000
_cell.length_c   1.000
_cell.angle_alpha   90.00
_cell.angle_beta   90.00
_cell.angle_gamma   90.00
#
_symmetry.space_group_name_H-M   'P 1'
#
loop_
_entity.id
_entity.type
_entity.pdbx_description
1 polymer ?
#
loop_
_entity_poly.entity_id
_entity_poly.type
_entity_poly.pdbx_seq_one_letter_code
_entity_poly.pdbx_strand_id
1 'polypeptide(L)' 'MTLDLNTLKRIVRQSITTREDEIGCRQCFEQLDRFVEMTLAGKNAAEAMPLVQDHLDHCGDCHQEFEALLDALRALE' A
#
# COMPACT_ATOMS: atom_id res chain seq x y z
N MET A 1 1.89 -33.21 4.00
CA MET A 1 2.36 -32.74 2.82
C MET A 1 3.44 -31.78 3.05
N THR A 2 4.24 -31.82 2.24
CA THR A 2 5.25 -30.92 2.28
C THR A 2 4.75 -29.56 2.06
N LEU A 3 5.46 -28.63 2.48
CA LEU A 3 5.21 -27.32 2.15
C LEU A 3 5.11 -27.22 0.69
N ASP A 4 4.06 -26.59 0.30
CA ASP A 4 3.93 -26.26 -1.06
C ASP A 4 5.08 -25.36 -1.46
N LEU A 5 5.68 -25.70 -2.57
CA LEU A 5 6.81 -24.94 -3.05
C LEU A 5 6.45 -23.48 -3.30
N ASN A 6 5.24 -23.25 -3.77
CA ASN A 6 4.78 -21.88 -4.01
C ASN A 6 4.65 -21.11 -2.72
N THR A 7 4.16 -21.77 -1.67
CA THR A 7 4.05 -21.12 -0.37
C THR A 7 5.43 -20.78 0.15
N LEU A 8 6.35 -21.72 0.00
CA LEU A 8 7.71 -21.49 0.46
C LEU A 8 8.36 -20.35 -0.29
N LYS A 9 8.18 -20.33 -1.59
CA LYS A 9 8.74 -19.25 -2.39
C LYS A 9 8.20 -17.90 -1.99
N ARG A 10 6.91 -17.87 -1.68
CA ARG A 10 6.28 -16.63 -1.28
C ARG A 10 6.85 -16.11 0.02
N ILE A 11 7.03 -17.02 0.97
CA ILE A 11 7.59 -16.64 2.25
C ILE A 11 9.01 -16.15 2.09
N VAL A 12 9.81 -16.88 1.33
CA VAL A 12 11.19 -16.51 1.11
C VAL A 12 11.28 -15.18 0.36
N ARG A 13 10.42 -15.02 -0.62
CA ARG A 13 10.43 -13.79 -1.39
C ARG A 13 10.10 -12.58 -0.52
N GLN A 14 9.13 -12.74 0.36
CA GLN A 14 8.79 -11.65 1.26
C GLN A 14 9.94 -11.31 2.18
N SER A 15 10.66 -12.33 2.61
CA SER A 15 11.78 -12.09 3.50
C SER A 15 12.95 -11.48 2.80
N ILE A 16 13.19 -11.90 1.57
CA ILE A 16 14.39 -11.52 0.85
C ILE A 16 14.20 -10.23 0.08
N THR A 17 13.05 -10.07 -0.55
CA THR A 17 12.84 -8.93 -1.41
C THR A 17 12.36 -7.70 -0.68
N THR A 18 11.89 -7.85 0.54
CA THR A 18 11.48 -6.69 1.31
C THR A 18 12.72 -5.88 1.64
N ARG A 19 12.74 -4.66 1.19
CA ARG A 19 13.86 -3.78 1.44
C ARG A 19 13.48 -2.79 2.52
N GLU A 20 14.47 -2.15 3.07
CA GLU A 20 14.21 -1.18 4.12
C GLU A 20 13.34 -0.04 3.63
N ASP A 21 13.37 0.22 2.34
CA ASP A 21 12.60 1.30 1.76
C ASP A 21 11.30 0.82 1.14
N GLU A 22 10.85 -0.39 1.50
CA GLU A 22 9.58 -0.90 1.02
C GLU A 22 8.67 -1.24 2.18
N ILE A 23 7.38 -1.13 1.95
CA ILE A 23 6.40 -1.55 2.94
C ILE A 23 5.49 -2.60 2.33
N GLY A 24 4.87 -3.40 3.19
CA GLY A 24 3.91 -4.40 2.75
C GLY A 24 2.51 -3.83 2.72
N CYS A 25 1.57 -4.66 2.24
CA CYS A 25 0.18 -4.24 2.15
C CYS A 25 -0.38 -3.80 3.49
N ARG A 26 0.00 -4.50 4.55
CA ARG A 26 -0.50 -4.18 5.87
C ARG A 26 -0.07 -2.79 6.29
N GLN A 27 1.20 -2.49 6.12
CA GLN A 27 1.72 -1.20 6.49
C GLN A 27 1.14 -0.10 5.64
N CYS A 28 0.99 -0.38 4.34
CA CYS A 28 0.36 0.58 3.45
C CYS A 28 -1.07 0.86 3.91
N PHE A 29 -1.80 -0.19 4.24
CA PHE A 29 -3.19 -0.07 4.65
C PHE A 29 -3.32 0.76 5.92
N GLU A 30 -2.41 0.56 6.85
CA GLU A 30 -2.44 1.30 8.11
C GLU A 30 -2.18 2.78 7.91
N GLN A 31 -1.47 3.14 6.85
CA GLN A 31 -1.13 4.52 6.58
C GLN A 31 -2.01 5.14 5.51
N LEU A 32 -2.91 4.36 4.96
CA LEU A 32 -3.70 4.80 3.82
C LEU A 32 -4.62 5.95 4.17
N ASP A 33 -5.19 5.95 5.35
CA ASP A 33 -6.07 7.04 5.79
C ASP A 33 -5.35 8.37 5.70
N ARG A 34 -4.14 8.42 6.22
CA ARG A 34 -3.38 9.65 6.20
C ARG A 34 -3.04 10.07 4.78
N PHE A 35 -2.66 9.09 3.96
CA PHE A 35 -2.33 9.36 2.58
C PHE A 35 -3.52 9.97 1.85
N VAL A 36 -4.71 9.41 2.06
CA VAL A 36 -5.92 9.91 1.44
C VAL A 36 -6.25 11.32 1.95
N GLU A 37 -6.12 11.53 3.25
CA GLU A 37 -6.38 12.84 3.83
C GLU A 37 -5.48 13.90 3.24
N MET A 38 -4.21 13.57 3.05
CA MET A 38 -3.28 14.52 2.46
C MET A 38 -3.64 14.82 1.02
N THR A 39 -4.07 13.79 0.29
CA THR A 39 -4.50 13.96 -1.08
C THR A 39 -5.71 14.90 -1.16
N LEU A 40 -6.67 14.69 -0.28
CA LEU A 40 -7.86 15.52 -0.26
C LEU A 40 -7.56 16.95 0.15
N ALA A 41 -6.55 17.13 0.98
CA ALA A 41 -6.15 18.47 1.41
C ALA A 41 -5.35 19.22 0.36
N GLY A 42 -5.10 18.59 -0.77
CA GLY A 42 -4.33 19.22 -1.84
C GLY A 42 -2.83 19.19 -1.62
N LYS A 43 -2.39 18.36 -0.68
CA LYS A 43 -0.97 18.23 -0.40
C LYS A 43 -0.37 17.14 -1.26
N ASN A 44 0.94 17.18 -1.41
CA ASN A 44 1.64 16.16 -2.19
C ASN A 44 1.89 14.94 -1.32
N ALA A 45 0.90 14.03 -1.30
CA ALA A 45 0.98 12.84 -0.47
C ALA A 45 2.12 11.93 -0.93
N ALA A 46 2.36 11.85 -2.22
CA ALA A 46 3.43 11.02 -2.74
C ALA A 46 4.79 11.47 -2.23
N GLU A 47 4.99 12.75 -2.11
CA GLU A 47 6.25 13.28 -1.63
C GLU A 47 6.39 13.08 -0.12
N ALA A 48 5.29 13.25 0.61
CA ALA A 48 5.33 13.11 2.05
C ALA A 48 5.39 11.65 2.47
N MET A 49 4.80 10.75 1.70
CA MET A 49 4.74 9.34 2.03
C MET A 49 5.14 8.50 0.82
N PRO A 50 6.40 8.58 0.43
CA PRO A 50 6.85 7.92 -0.80
C PRO A 50 6.74 6.41 -0.77
N LEU A 51 6.87 5.79 0.40
CA LEU A 51 6.76 4.35 0.49
C LEU A 51 5.33 3.88 0.23
N VAL A 52 4.36 4.65 0.68
CA VAL A 52 2.97 4.34 0.41
C VAL A 52 2.68 4.50 -1.08
N GLN A 53 3.16 5.59 -1.66
CA GLN A 53 2.97 5.82 -3.08
C GLN A 53 3.59 4.70 -3.91
N ASP A 54 4.81 4.30 -3.55
CA ASP A 54 5.49 3.24 -4.26
C ASP A 54 4.70 1.94 -4.18
N HIS A 55 4.17 1.62 -3.01
CA HIS A 55 3.38 0.41 -2.85
C HIS A 55 2.10 0.47 -3.68
N LEU A 56 1.45 1.62 -3.70
CA LEU A 56 0.22 1.79 -4.49
C LEU A 56 0.49 1.62 -5.98
N ASP A 57 1.67 2.03 -6.42
CA ASP A 57 2.03 1.90 -7.82
C ASP A 57 2.24 0.44 -8.23
N HIS A 58 2.57 -0.42 -7.27
CA HIS A 58 2.90 -1.81 -7.57
C HIS A 58 1.88 -2.81 -7.06
N CYS A 59 0.90 -2.38 -6.29
CA CYS A 59 -0.09 -3.29 -5.74
C CYS A 59 -1.48 -2.85 -6.15
N GLY A 60 -2.09 -3.60 -7.06
CA GLY A 60 -3.41 -3.25 -7.55
C GLY A 60 -4.48 -3.25 -6.48
N ASP A 61 -4.37 -4.18 -5.54
CA ASP A 61 -5.36 -4.28 -4.47
C ASP A 61 -5.34 -3.04 -3.58
N CYS A 62 -4.15 -2.61 -3.18
CA CYS A 62 -4.04 -1.42 -2.36
C CYS A 62 -4.42 -0.17 -3.13
N HIS A 63 -4.12 -0.14 -4.41
CA HIS A 63 -4.52 0.99 -5.24
C HIS A 63 -6.04 1.11 -5.32
N GLN A 64 -6.74 -0.01 -5.46
CA GLN A 64 -8.19 -0.01 -5.48
C GLN A 64 -8.77 0.46 -4.15
N GLU A 65 -8.18 0.03 -3.06
CA GLU A 65 -8.60 0.48 -1.75
C GLU A 65 -8.41 1.99 -1.60
N PHE A 66 -7.30 2.48 -2.09
CA PHE A 66 -7.04 3.91 -2.07
C PHE A 66 -8.12 4.66 -2.84
N GLU A 67 -8.43 4.21 -4.04
CA GLU A 67 -9.43 4.89 -4.84
C GLU A 67 -10.81 4.84 -4.22
N ALA A 68 -11.17 3.69 -3.66
CA ALA A 68 -12.46 3.54 -3.02
C ALA A 68 -12.57 4.46 -1.81
N LEU A 69 -11.53 4.53 -1.03
CA LEU A 69 -11.50 5.37 0.15
C LEU A 69 -11.57 6.86 -0.24
N LEU A 70 -10.82 7.21 -1.26
CA LEU A 70 -10.81 8.58 -1.76
C LEU A 70 -12.19 8.99 -2.24
N ASP A 71 -12.84 8.13 -3.01
CA ASP A 71 -14.17 8.41 -3.53
C ASP A 71 -15.19 8.54 -2.40
N ALA A 72 -15.10 7.65 -1.41
CA ALA A 72 -16.02 7.67 -0.29
C ALA A 72 -15.88 8.96 0.50
N LEU A 73 -14.66 9.39 0.74
CA LEU A 73 -14.43 10.60 1.51
C LEU A 73 -14.80 11.85 0.73
N ARG A 74 -14.60 11.83 -0.57
CA ARG A 74 -15.03 12.95 -1.41
C ARG A 74 -16.54 13.09 -1.40
N ALA A 75 -17.24 11.98 -1.35
CA ALA A 75 -18.70 12.00 -1.33
C ALA A 75 -19.24 12.61 -0.04
N LEU A 76 -18.45 12.60 1.00
CA LEU A 76 -18.87 13.16 2.28
C LEU A 76 -18.61 14.65 2.38
N GLU A 77 -17.85 15.22 1.47
CA GLU A 77 -17.55 16.65 1.50
C GLU A 77 -18.74 17.48 0.94
#